data_c0ca4228937fb919e7a0f5442a7576c0
#
_entry.id   c0ca4228937fb919e7a0f5442a7576c0
#
_cell.length_a   1.000
_cell.length_b   1.000
_cell.length_c   1.000
_cell.angle_alpha   90.00
_cell.angle_beta   90.00
_cell.angle_gamma   90.00
#
_symmetry.space_group_name_H-M   'P 1'
#
loop_
_entity.id
_entity.type
_entity.pdbx_description
1 polymer ?
#
loop_
_entity_poly.entity_id
_entity_poly.type
_entity_poly.pdbx_seq_one_letter_code
_entity_poly.pdbx_strand_id
1 'polypeptide(L)'
;MKVDNVKSQMRKGMLEYCIMLLLHKEPAYASDIIIQKLKEAQLIVVEGTLYPLLTRLKNDDLLSYEWVESTQGPPRKYYKLTEQGEVFLGELEISWKELNDTVNHIANR
;
A
#
# COMPACT_ATOMS: atom_id res chain seq x y z
N MET A 1 13.84 20.67 -14.10
CA MET A 1 13.01 19.65 -13.36
C MET A 1 13.81 19.18 -12.16
N LYS A 2 13.18 19.15 -10.99
CA LYS A 2 13.84 18.66 -9.78
C LYS A 2 13.67 17.16 -9.65
N VAL A 3 14.74 16.45 -9.32
CA VAL A 3 14.70 14.99 -9.17
C VAL A 3 13.72 14.58 -8.05
N ASP A 4 13.56 15.38 -7.01
CA ASP A 4 12.63 15.07 -5.91
C ASP A 4 11.19 15.00 -6.37
N ASN A 5 10.80 15.79 -7.38
CA ASN A 5 9.46 15.74 -7.94
C ASN A 5 9.20 14.40 -8.65
N VAL A 6 10.19 13.92 -9.40
CA VAL A 6 10.09 12.64 -10.10
C VAL A 6 10.06 11.49 -9.09
N LYS A 7 10.93 11.53 -8.08
CA LYS A 7 10.92 10.52 -7.00
C LYS A 7 9.57 10.46 -6.31
N SER A 8 8.95 11.61 -6.06
CA SER A 8 7.63 11.66 -5.44
C SER A 8 6.56 10.97 -6.29
N GLN A 9 6.59 11.21 -7.61
CA GLN A 9 5.67 10.56 -8.54
C GLN A 9 5.87 9.04 -8.57
N MET A 10 7.14 8.59 -8.58
CA MET A 10 7.44 7.16 -8.54
C MET A 10 6.88 6.51 -7.27
N ARG A 11 7.10 7.15 -6.11
CA ARG A 11 6.58 6.64 -4.84
C ARG A 11 5.05 6.57 -4.83
N LYS A 12 4.38 7.58 -5.36
CA LYS A 12 2.92 7.60 -5.43
C LYS A 12 2.38 6.44 -6.26
N GLY A 13 3.02 6.13 -7.38
CA GLY A 13 2.61 5.02 -8.23
C GLY A 13 2.78 3.66 -7.56
N MET A 14 3.69 3.54 -6.59
CA MET A 14 3.98 2.28 -5.91
C MET A 14 3.23 2.11 -4.59
N LEU A 15 2.62 3.18 -4.08
CA LEU A 15 2.12 3.18 -2.71
C LEU A 15 0.99 2.17 -2.49
N GLU A 16 0.03 2.11 -3.41
CA GLU A 16 -1.09 1.16 -3.30
C GLU A 16 -0.59 -0.28 -3.31
N TYR A 17 0.34 -0.58 -4.19
CA TYR A 17 0.97 -1.89 -4.26
C TYR A 17 1.66 -2.25 -2.95
N CYS A 18 2.46 -1.34 -2.40
CA CYS A 18 3.17 -1.57 -1.15
C CYS A 18 2.21 -1.76 0.04
N ILE A 19 1.12 -1.00 0.09
CA ILE A 19 0.09 -1.18 1.12
C ILE A 19 -0.50 -2.58 1.04
N MET A 20 -0.86 -3.02 -0.16
CA MET A 20 -1.46 -4.33 -0.37
C MET A 20 -0.48 -5.46 -0.04
N LEU A 21 0.80 -5.29 -0.36
CA LEU A 21 1.84 -6.26 0.02
C LEU A 21 1.93 -6.43 1.52
N LEU A 22 1.88 -5.32 2.27
CA LEU A 22 1.89 -5.38 3.74
C LEU A 22 0.69 -6.14 4.28
N LEU A 23 -0.49 -5.83 3.75
CA LEU A 23 -1.74 -6.45 4.21
C LEU A 23 -1.85 -7.92 3.79
N HIS A 24 -1.10 -8.34 2.78
CA HIS A 24 -1.01 -9.74 2.40
C HIS A 24 -0.21 -10.55 3.43
N LYS A 25 0.83 -9.95 4.02
CA LYS A 25 1.71 -10.66 4.96
C LYS A 25 1.08 -10.90 6.32
N GLU A 26 0.19 -10.03 6.75
CA GLU A 26 -0.41 -10.08 8.08
C GLU A 26 -1.93 -10.07 7.97
N PRO A 27 -2.64 -10.67 8.93
CA PRO A 27 -4.10 -10.73 8.87
C PRO A 27 -4.79 -9.38 8.83
N ALA A 28 -4.26 -8.40 9.56
CA ALA A 28 -4.82 -7.05 9.56
C ALA A 28 -3.87 -6.06 10.22
N TYR A 29 -3.93 -4.82 9.75
CA TYR A 29 -3.18 -3.72 10.35
C TYR A 29 -4.06 -2.51 10.55
N ALA A 30 -3.88 -1.81 11.67
CA ALA A 30 -4.40 -0.47 11.85
C ALA A 30 -3.59 0.52 11.01
N SER A 31 -4.19 1.68 10.68
CA SER A 31 -3.56 2.65 9.80
C SER A 31 -2.22 3.17 10.30
N ASP A 32 -2.06 3.40 11.61
CA ASP A 32 -0.80 3.86 12.17
C ASP A 32 0.31 2.80 12.04
N ILE A 33 -0.06 1.51 12.11
CA ILE A 33 0.89 0.42 11.93
C ILE A 33 1.30 0.32 10.46
N ILE A 34 0.37 0.55 9.54
CA ILE A 34 0.68 0.62 8.10
C ILE A 34 1.71 1.72 7.85
N ILE A 35 1.47 2.92 8.40
CA ILE A 35 2.41 4.05 8.27
C ILE A 35 3.79 3.67 8.83
N GLN A 36 3.81 3.04 10.00
CA GLN A 36 5.06 2.63 10.64
C GLN A 36 5.82 1.60 9.81
N LYS A 37 5.13 0.60 9.28
CA LYS A 37 5.74 -0.43 8.44
C LYS A 37 6.31 0.15 7.14
N LEU A 38 5.58 1.07 6.51
CA LEU A 38 6.06 1.75 5.32
C LEU A 38 7.30 2.58 5.62
N LYS A 39 7.30 3.29 6.75
CA LYS A 39 8.44 4.10 7.18
C LYS A 39 9.68 3.23 7.41
N GLU A 40 9.53 2.08 8.04
CA GLU A 40 10.61 1.13 8.25
C GLU A 40 11.23 0.68 6.92
N ALA A 41 10.41 0.58 5.89
CA ALA A 41 10.86 0.23 4.54
C ALA A 41 11.32 1.46 3.73
N GLN A 42 11.52 2.60 4.38
CA GLN A 42 11.96 3.84 3.75
C GLN A 42 10.92 4.48 2.82
N LEU A 43 9.66 4.13 2.99
CA LEU A 43 8.56 4.74 2.24
C LEU A 43 7.72 5.58 3.19
N ILE A 44 8.11 6.85 3.33
CA ILE A 44 7.47 7.76 4.28
C ILE A 44 6.18 8.30 3.70
N VAL A 45 5.08 8.11 4.43
CA VAL A 45 3.73 8.51 4.03
C VAL A 45 3.06 9.16 5.23
N VAL A 46 2.30 10.22 4.99
CA VAL A 46 1.52 10.88 6.04
C VAL A 46 0.06 10.41 5.99
N GLU A 47 -0.64 10.56 7.10
CA GLU A 47 -2.04 10.13 7.21
C GLU A 47 -2.93 10.73 6.12
N GLY A 48 -2.72 12.02 5.80
CA GLY A 48 -3.50 12.70 4.78
C GLY A 48 -3.36 12.10 3.38
N THR A 49 -2.29 11.35 3.13
CA THR A 49 -2.10 10.61 1.88
C THR A 49 -2.63 9.19 2.00
N LEU A 50 -2.40 8.56 3.15
CA LEU A 50 -2.77 7.16 3.36
C LEU A 50 -4.28 6.94 3.42
N TYR A 51 -5.01 7.75 4.21
CA TYR A 51 -6.44 7.52 4.42
C TYR A 51 -7.27 7.54 3.13
N PRO A 52 -7.07 8.49 2.19
CA PRO A 52 -7.80 8.44 0.93
C PRO A 52 -7.52 7.18 0.11
N LEU A 53 -6.29 6.66 0.16
CA LEU A 53 -5.95 5.43 -0.53
C LEU A 53 -6.65 4.23 0.09
N LEU A 54 -6.65 4.13 1.42
CA LEU A 54 -7.35 3.04 2.12
C LEU A 54 -8.85 3.08 1.82
N THR A 55 -9.44 4.28 1.81
CA THR A 55 -10.86 4.46 1.50
C THR A 55 -11.17 4.01 0.07
N ARG A 56 -10.34 4.41 -0.89
CA ARG A 56 -10.53 4.01 -2.29
C ARG A 56 -10.41 2.51 -2.49
N LEU A 57 -9.39 1.88 -1.90
CA LEU A 57 -9.19 0.45 -1.99
C LEU A 57 -10.36 -0.31 -1.35
N LYS A 58 -10.87 0.20 -0.22
CA LYS A 58 -12.03 -0.38 0.45
C LYS A 58 -13.29 -0.25 -0.41
N ASN A 59 -13.52 0.91 -1.03
CA ASN A 59 -14.69 1.16 -1.86
C ASN A 59 -14.66 0.30 -3.14
N ASP A 60 -13.48 -0.08 -3.61
CA ASP A 60 -13.31 -0.97 -4.76
C ASP A 60 -13.32 -2.45 -4.34
N ASP A 61 -13.68 -2.75 -3.10
CA ASP A 61 -13.78 -4.10 -2.54
C ASP A 61 -12.45 -4.87 -2.50
N LEU A 62 -11.34 -4.16 -2.55
CA LEU A 62 -10.00 -4.77 -2.46
C LEU A 62 -9.54 -4.90 -1.01
N LEU A 63 -10.05 -4.05 -0.14
CA LEU A 63 -9.85 -4.11 1.31
C LEU A 63 -11.18 -4.18 2.04
N SER A 64 -11.16 -4.78 3.20
CA SER A 64 -12.23 -4.67 4.19
C SER A 64 -11.60 -4.25 5.51
N TYR A 65 -12.42 -3.87 6.48
CA TYR A 65 -11.91 -3.56 7.80
C TYR A 65 -12.89 -3.99 8.88
N GLU A 66 -12.36 -4.18 10.07
CA GLU A 66 -13.13 -4.44 11.27
C GLU A 66 -12.80 -3.38 12.31
N TRP A 67 -13.79 -2.99 13.09
CA TRP A 67 -13.57 -2.16 14.26
C TRP A 67 -13.11 -3.06 15.41
N VAL A 68 -11.99 -2.70 16.01
CA VAL A 68 -11.45 -3.42 17.16
C VAL A 68 -11.37 -2.46 18.34
N GLU A 69 -11.95 -2.84 19.47
CA GLU A 69 -11.90 -2.01 20.66
C GLU A 69 -10.49 -1.94 21.23
N SER A 70 -10.14 -0.76 21.70
CA SER A 70 -8.84 -0.49 22.31
C SER A 70 -9.06 -0.20 23.80
N THR A 71 -8.19 -0.73 24.65
CA THR A 71 -8.22 -0.45 26.09
C THR A 71 -7.72 0.96 26.41
N GLN A 72 -7.09 1.65 25.47
CA GLN A 72 -6.45 2.95 25.70
C GLN A 72 -6.96 4.04 24.78
N GLY A 73 -8.15 3.89 24.22
CA GLY A 73 -8.69 4.92 23.34
C GLY A 73 -9.91 4.44 22.57
N PRO A 74 -10.34 5.20 21.55
CA PRO A 74 -11.49 4.80 20.75
C PRO A 74 -11.19 3.53 19.93
N PRO A 75 -12.25 2.83 19.47
CA PRO A 75 -12.08 1.68 18.59
C PRO A 75 -11.27 2.07 17.35
N ARG A 76 -10.53 1.10 16.82
CA ARG A 76 -9.64 1.30 15.67
C ARG A 76 -10.05 0.38 14.53
N LYS A 77 -9.87 0.85 13.31
CA LYS A 77 -10.08 0.03 12.11
C LYS A 77 -8.85 -0.81 11.84
N TYR A 78 -9.08 -2.10 11.63
CA TYR A 78 -8.04 -3.02 11.20
C TYR A 78 -8.35 -3.47 9.80
N TYR A 79 -7.48 -3.12 8.86
CA TYR A 79 -7.65 -3.38 7.43
C TYR A 79 -7.04 -4.72 7.05
N LYS A 80 -7.69 -5.40 6.11
CA LYS A 80 -7.19 -6.65 5.54
C LYS A 80 -7.57 -6.73 4.07
N LEU A 81 -6.85 -7.56 3.31
CA LEU A 81 -7.20 -7.83 1.92
C LEU A 81 -8.44 -8.72 1.86
N THR A 82 -9.30 -8.44 0.88
CA THR A 82 -10.39 -9.34 0.50
C THR A 82 -9.85 -10.39 -0.47
N GLU A 83 -10.67 -11.39 -0.83
CA GLU A 83 -10.30 -12.34 -1.89
C GLU A 83 -10.02 -11.61 -3.20
N GLN A 84 -10.86 -10.62 -3.53
CA GLN A 84 -10.66 -9.78 -4.70
C GLN A 84 -9.35 -8.99 -4.60
N GLY A 85 -9.01 -8.52 -3.41
CA GLY A 85 -7.75 -7.84 -3.14
C GLY A 85 -6.55 -8.73 -3.37
N GLU A 86 -6.63 -10.01 -2.98
CA GLU A 86 -5.55 -10.98 -3.22
C GLU A 86 -5.34 -11.21 -4.71
N VAL A 87 -6.42 -11.37 -5.47
CA VAL A 87 -6.36 -11.55 -6.93
C VAL A 87 -5.76 -10.31 -7.59
N PHE A 88 -6.24 -9.13 -7.18
CA PHE A 88 -5.74 -7.86 -7.70
C PHE A 88 -4.25 -7.68 -7.40
N LEU A 89 -3.82 -8.04 -6.20
CA LEU A 89 -2.41 -7.99 -5.81
C LEU A 89 -1.56 -8.88 -6.72
N GLY A 90 -2.03 -10.07 -7.04
CA GLY A 90 -1.33 -10.96 -7.98
C GLY A 90 -1.13 -10.32 -9.35
N GLU A 91 -2.13 -9.60 -9.84
CA GLU A 91 -2.03 -8.87 -11.10
C GLU A 91 -1.02 -7.72 -11.01
N LEU A 92 -1.01 -7.01 -9.89
CA LEU A 92 -0.03 -5.94 -9.66
C LEU A 92 1.41 -6.47 -9.58
N GLU A 93 1.59 -7.65 -8.97
CA GLU A 93 2.90 -8.28 -8.92
C GLU A 93 3.45 -8.59 -10.32
N ILE A 94 2.59 -9.09 -11.19
CA ILE A 94 2.95 -9.35 -12.59
C ILE A 94 3.32 -8.04 -13.29
N SER A 95 2.49 -7.02 -13.12
CA SER A 95 2.72 -5.70 -13.73
C SER A 95 4.02 -5.08 -13.25
N TRP A 96 4.31 -5.18 -11.95
CA TRP A 96 5.56 -4.68 -11.38
C TRP A 96 6.76 -5.38 -11.98
N LYS A 97 6.70 -6.70 -12.09
CA LYS A 97 7.79 -7.49 -12.67
C LYS A 97 8.03 -7.10 -14.12
N GLU A 98 6.98 -6.99 -14.92
CA GLU A 98 7.08 -6.57 -16.32
C GLU A 98 7.69 -5.18 -16.45
N LEU A 99 7.25 -4.23 -15.61
CA LEU A 99 7.77 -2.87 -15.63
C LEU A 99 9.24 -2.85 -15.24
N ASN A 100 9.60 -3.58 -14.20
CA ASN A 100 10.98 -3.69 -13.75
C ASN A 100 11.88 -4.28 -14.84
N ASP A 101 11.43 -5.33 -15.51
CA ASP A 101 12.16 -5.95 -16.61
C ASP A 101 12.32 -4.99 -17.79
N THR A 102 11.25 -4.24 -18.10
CA THR A 102 11.28 -3.23 -19.17
C THR A 102 12.31 -2.16 -18.88
N VAL A 103 12.30 -1.62 -17.67
CA VAL A 103 13.23 -0.58 -17.25
C VAL A 103 14.67 -1.10 -17.34
N ASN A 104 14.90 -2.32 -16.85
CA ASN A 104 16.23 -2.92 -16.89
C ASN A 104 16.69 -3.17 -18.33
N HIS A 105 15.79 -3.57 -19.22
CA HIS A 105 16.10 -3.75 -20.64
C HIS A 105 16.50 -2.43 -21.30
N ILE A 106 15.75 -1.37 -21.05
CA ILE A 106 16.05 -0.04 -21.58
C ILE A 106 17.38 0.46 -21.01
N ALA A 107 17.62 0.25 -19.73
CA ALA A 107 18.86 0.65 -19.07
C ALA A 107 20.05 -0.24 -19.46
N ASN A 108 19.79 -1.32 -20.15
CA ASN A 108 20.79 -2.28 -20.61
C ASN A 108 21.58 -2.92 -19.47
N ARG A 109 20.83 -3.36 -18.45
CA ARG A 109 21.39 -3.98 -17.26
C ARG A 109 21.12 -5.47 -17.22
#